data_0a52b5939ebf0fa0816336cd2ada93ac
#
_entry.id   0a52b5939ebf0fa0816336cd2ada93ac
#
_cell.length_a   1.000
_cell.length_b   1.000
_cell.length_c   1.000
_cell.angle_alpha   90.00
_cell.angle_beta   90.00
_cell.angle_gamma   90.00
#
_symmetry.space_group_name_H-M   'P 1'
#
loop_
_entity.id
_entity.type
_entity.pdbx_description
1 polymer ?
#
loop_
_entity_poly.entity_id
_entity_poly.type
_entity_poly.pdbx_seq_one_letter_code
_entity_poly.pdbx_strand_id
1 'polypeptide(L)'
;MDNRVNVLGERLERVDQMTQGIIDAAFLPVRQPVPREVWWKHVISFYGDEDELFNQVRISKPVFLDYLALVLDVAWERRGRQGAIRSNRERLFFLMTFLSRRISVVEVLVARFIRTRDHTIRLLKNIAVRFLPVLKVGMVRFFDERVPDVPGCSMIIDCTSWQVKKQALHFDDAFAHFSGKHGLYCLKKEVCLNIRSGTAAIVSKSFPGSVTDIQVLRSHAEEVNAVLDGSSMLADLGYRGVQADVPTIIVCDREHIPSRTRRVLVECYFGRLKMLWSVFAARWKLGEQTFDVFFDLACCFTNADVLRRPLREADKTFNDGVRNLIQAEREAVLQDYRVRSAQYRQRRRTELGFAPN
;
A
#
# COMPACT_ATOMS: atom_id res chain seq x y z
N MET A 1 29.67 -28.30 -0.59
CA MET A 1 29.13 -27.70 0.64
C MET A 1 29.84 -26.39 1.05
N ASP A 2 31.14 -26.30 0.79
CA ASP A 2 31.97 -25.15 1.23
C ASP A 2 31.60 -23.77 0.61
N ASN A 3 31.19 -23.77 -0.64
CA ASN A 3 30.93 -22.45 -1.32
C ASN A 3 29.69 -21.70 -0.81
N ARG A 4 28.69 -22.42 -0.27
CA ARG A 4 27.48 -21.77 0.32
C ARG A 4 27.74 -21.23 1.72
N VAL A 5 28.63 -21.83 2.47
CA VAL A 5 29.03 -21.40 3.82
C VAL A 5 29.87 -20.13 3.72
N ASN A 6 30.79 -20.04 2.74
CA ASN A 6 31.59 -18.85 2.48
C ASN A 6 30.74 -17.64 2.05
N VAL A 7 29.76 -17.84 1.15
CA VAL A 7 28.86 -16.78 0.71
C VAL A 7 27.95 -16.28 1.84
N LEU A 8 27.53 -17.16 2.74
CA LEU A 8 26.79 -16.78 3.96
C LEU A 8 27.66 -16.04 4.95
N GLY A 9 28.92 -16.43 5.12
CA GLY A 9 29.89 -15.74 5.96
C GLY A 9 30.16 -14.32 5.49
N GLU A 10 30.44 -14.13 4.19
CA GLU A 10 30.64 -12.82 3.58
C GLU A 10 29.38 -11.91 3.64
N ARG A 11 28.19 -12.51 3.54
CA ARG A 11 26.94 -11.76 3.71
C ARG A 11 26.70 -11.34 5.15
N LEU A 12 27.03 -12.17 6.13
CA LEU A 12 26.94 -11.84 7.55
C LEU A 12 27.95 -10.75 7.92
N GLU A 13 29.18 -10.83 7.45
CA GLU A 13 30.20 -9.77 7.68
C GLU A 13 29.79 -8.44 7.05
N ARG A 14 29.21 -8.43 5.84
CA ARG A 14 28.64 -7.20 5.24
C ARG A 14 27.49 -6.64 6.04
N VAL A 15 26.59 -7.49 6.54
CA VAL A 15 25.48 -7.06 7.41
C VAL A 15 26.02 -6.49 8.72
N ASP A 16 27.03 -7.10 9.32
CA ASP A 16 27.67 -6.59 10.54
C ASP A 16 28.42 -5.28 10.29
N GLN A 17 29.18 -5.16 9.21
CA GLN A 17 29.84 -3.90 8.83
C GLN A 17 28.84 -2.79 8.53
N MET A 18 27.72 -3.10 7.88
CA MET A 18 26.63 -2.15 7.64
C MET A 18 25.92 -1.77 8.94
N THR A 19 25.69 -2.74 9.83
CA THR A 19 25.07 -2.52 11.13
C THR A 19 26.00 -1.70 12.02
N GLN A 20 27.30 -1.99 12.04
CA GLN A 20 28.29 -1.21 12.77
C GLN A 20 28.44 0.20 12.19
N GLY A 21 28.47 0.36 10.88
CA GLY A 21 28.44 1.68 10.23
C GLY A 21 27.18 2.49 10.55
N ILE A 22 26.03 1.81 10.74
CA ILE A 22 24.78 2.44 11.20
C ILE A 22 24.87 2.82 12.69
N ILE A 23 25.46 1.97 13.52
CA ILE A 23 25.65 2.21 14.96
C ILE A 23 26.65 3.36 15.17
N ASP A 24 27.82 3.29 14.56
CA ASP A 24 28.85 4.33 14.69
C ASP A 24 28.37 5.70 14.24
N ALA A 25 27.56 5.70 13.22
CA ALA A 25 26.96 6.93 12.74
C ALA A 25 25.71 7.37 13.55
N ALA A 26 25.07 6.51 14.35
CA ALA A 26 24.02 6.88 15.31
C ALA A 26 24.60 7.55 16.57
N PHE A 27 25.86 7.25 16.92
CA PHE A 27 26.57 7.83 18.07
C PHE A 27 27.41 9.07 17.75
N LEU A 28 27.46 9.51 16.47
CA LEU A 28 28.08 10.80 16.14
C LEU A 28 27.24 11.96 16.73
N PRO A 29 27.86 12.98 17.27
CA PRO A 29 27.12 14.09 17.85
C PRO A 29 26.21 14.76 16.85
N VAL A 30 24.97 14.99 17.26
CA VAL A 30 23.75 15.36 16.51
C VAL A 30 23.87 16.63 15.62
N ARG A 31 25.04 17.23 15.45
CA ARG A 31 25.18 18.57 14.85
C ARG A 31 25.68 18.63 13.41
N GLN A 32 26.05 17.52 12.78
CA GLN A 32 26.41 17.56 11.36
C GLN A 32 25.38 16.79 10.54
N PRO A 33 24.68 17.45 9.58
CA PRO A 33 23.81 16.75 8.66
C PRO A 33 24.65 15.80 7.81
N VAL A 34 24.30 14.51 7.80
CA VAL A 34 24.94 13.53 6.91
C VAL A 34 24.82 14.04 5.48
N PRO A 35 25.93 14.13 4.73
CA PRO A 35 25.89 14.59 3.35
C PRO A 35 24.86 13.77 2.56
N ARG A 36 24.01 14.46 1.79
CA ARG A 36 22.98 13.86 0.92
C ARG A 36 23.54 12.74 0.06
N GLU A 37 24.76 12.87 -0.39
CA GLU A 37 25.47 11.89 -1.22
C GLU A 37 25.67 10.54 -0.51
N VAL A 38 25.89 10.53 0.81
CA VAL A 38 26.10 9.28 1.57
C VAL A 38 24.78 8.50 1.67
N TRP A 39 23.68 9.17 2.01
CA TRP A 39 22.36 8.53 2.06
C TRP A 39 21.93 8.02 0.67
N TRP A 40 22.15 8.84 -0.36
CA TRP A 40 21.77 8.50 -1.74
C TRP A 40 22.62 7.36 -2.31
N LYS A 41 23.89 7.26 -1.95
CA LYS A 41 24.73 6.11 -2.30
C LYS A 41 24.18 4.81 -1.68
N HIS A 42 23.74 4.85 -0.42
CA HIS A 42 23.09 3.69 0.20
C HIS A 42 21.77 3.33 -0.50
N VAL A 43 20.92 4.30 -0.79
CA VAL A 43 19.66 4.04 -1.52
C VAL A 43 19.94 3.51 -2.94
N ILE A 44 20.95 4.02 -3.63
CA ILE A 44 21.32 3.53 -4.98
C ILE A 44 21.90 2.11 -4.93
N SER A 45 22.69 1.75 -3.92
CA SER A 45 23.19 0.38 -3.77
C SER A 45 22.04 -0.62 -3.63
N PHE A 46 20.99 -0.28 -2.88
CA PHE A 46 19.76 -1.05 -2.76
C PHE A 46 18.99 -1.22 -4.09
N TYR A 47 19.08 -0.25 -5.01
CA TYR A 47 18.47 -0.36 -6.34
C TYR A 47 19.24 -1.26 -7.32
N GLY A 48 20.48 -1.57 -7.03
CA GLY A 48 21.30 -2.47 -7.85
C GLY A 48 20.96 -3.94 -7.69
N ASP A 49 20.47 -4.32 -6.50
CA ASP A 49 20.11 -5.69 -6.12
C ASP A 49 18.60 -5.79 -5.89
N GLU A 50 17.93 -6.65 -6.67
CA GLU A 50 16.47 -6.86 -6.56
C GLU A 50 16.06 -7.49 -5.23
N ASP A 51 16.87 -8.40 -4.70
CA ASP A 51 16.61 -9.06 -3.42
C ASP A 51 16.74 -8.07 -2.27
N GLU A 52 17.71 -7.17 -2.34
CA GLU A 52 17.92 -6.16 -1.33
C GLU A 52 16.79 -5.12 -1.32
N LEU A 53 16.34 -4.66 -2.49
CA LEU A 53 15.18 -3.80 -2.61
C LEU A 53 13.92 -4.47 -2.06
N PHE A 54 13.68 -5.73 -2.43
CA PHE A 54 12.54 -6.49 -1.91
C PHE A 54 12.60 -6.63 -0.39
N ASN A 55 13.77 -6.90 0.18
CA ASN A 55 13.94 -6.99 1.62
C ASN A 55 13.65 -5.67 2.35
N GLN A 56 13.93 -4.53 1.71
CA GLN A 56 13.70 -3.21 2.29
C GLN A 56 12.24 -2.74 2.16
N VAL A 57 11.66 -2.84 0.97
CA VAL A 57 10.34 -2.26 0.66
C VAL A 57 9.25 -3.29 0.36
N ARG A 58 9.59 -4.60 0.43
CA ARG A 58 8.70 -5.74 0.23
C ARG A 58 8.04 -5.83 -1.15
N ILE A 59 8.52 -5.10 -2.12
CA ILE A 59 8.09 -5.20 -3.52
C ILE A 59 9.31 -5.31 -4.44
N SER A 60 9.13 -5.97 -5.59
CA SER A 60 10.19 -6.10 -6.60
C SER A 60 10.49 -4.76 -7.26
N LYS A 61 11.70 -4.63 -7.84
CA LYS A 61 12.13 -3.41 -8.53
C LYS A 61 11.20 -2.99 -9.67
N PRO A 62 10.69 -3.88 -10.53
CA PRO A 62 9.72 -3.48 -11.55
C PRO A 62 8.46 -2.88 -10.96
N VAL A 63 7.90 -3.47 -9.88
CA VAL A 63 6.73 -2.93 -9.19
C VAL A 63 7.01 -1.55 -8.60
N PHE A 64 8.19 -1.36 -8.00
CA PHE A 64 8.59 -0.05 -7.49
C PHE A 64 8.67 1.02 -8.59
N LEU A 65 9.25 0.67 -9.74
CA LEU A 65 9.32 1.58 -10.89
C LEU A 65 7.95 1.91 -11.46
N ASP A 66 7.03 0.95 -11.41
CA ASP A 66 5.65 1.14 -11.79
C ASP A 66 4.96 2.21 -10.93
N TYR A 67 5.11 2.15 -9.61
CA TYR A 67 4.56 3.17 -8.72
C TYR A 67 5.26 4.51 -8.84
N LEU A 68 6.57 4.48 -9.05
CA LEU A 68 7.33 5.68 -9.25
C LEU A 68 6.79 6.47 -10.45
N ALA A 69 6.45 5.78 -11.55
CA ALA A 69 5.87 6.40 -12.72
C ALA A 69 4.56 7.14 -12.40
N LEU A 70 3.69 6.56 -11.58
CA LEU A 70 2.42 7.18 -11.17
C LEU A 70 2.61 8.45 -10.33
N VAL A 71 3.63 8.50 -9.48
CA VAL A 71 3.83 9.62 -8.55
C VAL A 71 4.83 10.67 -9.04
N LEU A 72 5.41 10.52 -10.24
CA LEU A 72 6.43 11.44 -10.75
C LEU A 72 5.95 12.90 -10.80
N ASP A 73 4.69 13.10 -11.18
CA ASP A 73 4.08 14.41 -11.40
C ASP A 73 3.49 15.06 -10.16
N VAL A 74 3.48 14.37 -9.04
CA VAL A 74 2.95 14.93 -7.81
C VAL A 74 3.74 16.16 -7.40
N ALA A 75 3.07 17.32 -7.47
CA ALA A 75 3.65 18.61 -7.15
C ALA A 75 3.84 18.80 -5.64
N TRP A 76 4.89 19.52 -5.29
CA TRP A 76 5.19 19.89 -3.90
C TRP A 76 5.38 21.39 -3.79
N GLU A 77 4.73 21.98 -2.80
CA GLU A 77 4.96 23.39 -2.49
C GLU A 77 6.43 23.61 -2.10
N ARG A 78 7.06 24.59 -2.72
CA ARG A 78 8.42 25.02 -2.36
C ARG A 78 8.33 25.82 -1.07
N ARG A 79 8.44 25.17 0.08
CA ARG A 79 8.60 25.85 1.37
C ARG A 79 10.07 25.81 1.77
N GLY A 80 10.69 26.99 1.87
CA GLY A 80 11.93 27.26 2.57
C GLY A 80 13.10 26.27 2.37
N ARG A 81 14.02 26.18 3.33
CA ARG A 81 15.21 25.34 3.27
C ARG A 81 14.90 23.90 2.85
N GLN A 82 15.53 23.48 1.76
CA GLN A 82 15.33 22.15 1.17
C GLN A 82 15.70 21.06 2.18
N GLY A 83 14.70 20.23 2.56
CA GLY A 83 14.92 19.05 3.38
C GLY A 83 15.73 17.96 2.65
N ALA A 84 16.16 16.92 3.38
CA ALA A 84 16.97 15.82 2.85
C ALA A 84 16.24 15.01 1.77
N ILE A 85 14.90 14.89 1.85
CA ILE A 85 14.06 14.13 0.91
C ILE A 85 13.44 15.09 -0.11
N ARG A 86 13.91 15.05 -1.36
CA ARG A 86 13.58 16.03 -2.40
C ARG A 86 12.77 15.49 -3.57
N SER A 87 13.07 14.27 -4.01
CA SER A 87 12.40 13.65 -5.15
C SER A 87 11.19 12.80 -4.75
N ASN A 88 10.25 12.61 -5.68
CA ASN A 88 9.12 11.69 -5.45
C ASN A 88 9.60 10.24 -5.33
N ARG A 89 10.71 9.89 -5.97
CA ARG A 89 11.39 8.62 -5.83
C ARG A 89 11.83 8.36 -4.37
N GLU A 90 12.51 9.33 -3.75
CA GLU A 90 12.93 9.25 -2.35
C GLU A 90 11.73 9.17 -1.40
N ARG A 91 10.68 9.94 -1.68
CA ARG A 91 9.45 9.95 -0.90
C ARG A 91 8.71 8.61 -0.97
N LEU A 92 8.61 8.03 -2.17
CA LEU A 92 7.98 6.73 -2.37
C LEU A 92 8.75 5.63 -1.65
N PHE A 93 10.07 5.59 -1.81
CA PHE A 93 10.92 4.63 -1.08
C PHE A 93 10.77 4.77 0.43
N PHE A 94 10.76 5.98 0.94
CA PHE A 94 10.59 6.28 2.35
C PHE A 94 9.24 5.80 2.89
N LEU A 95 8.16 6.06 2.14
CA LEU A 95 6.81 5.61 2.47
C LEU A 95 6.72 4.07 2.52
N MET A 96 7.26 3.40 1.50
CA MET A 96 7.24 1.93 1.44
C MET A 96 8.11 1.29 2.52
N THR A 97 9.26 1.87 2.82
CA THR A 97 10.11 1.42 3.94
C THR A 97 9.36 1.53 5.28
N PHE A 98 8.60 2.59 5.48
CA PHE A 98 7.77 2.75 6.68
C PHE A 98 6.69 1.65 6.76
N LEU A 99 5.99 1.38 5.67
CA LEU A 99 4.92 0.36 5.64
C LEU A 99 5.46 -1.06 5.84
N SER A 100 6.61 -1.39 5.22
CA SER A 100 7.21 -2.72 5.27
C SER A 100 7.94 -3.02 6.57
N ARG A 101 8.38 -2.01 7.31
CA ARG A 101 9.15 -2.17 8.54
C ARG A 101 8.43 -1.57 9.74
N ARG A 102 8.71 -2.13 10.93
CA ARG A 102 8.22 -1.56 12.19
C ARG A 102 8.80 -0.16 12.40
N ILE A 103 8.00 0.74 12.95
CA ILE A 103 8.32 2.16 13.21
C ILE A 103 9.73 2.38 13.80
N SER A 104 10.22 1.46 14.65
CA SER A 104 11.54 1.58 15.29
C SER A 104 12.72 1.67 14.32
N VAL A 105 12.64 0.99 13.17
CA VAL A 105 13.72 1.03 12.16
C VAL A 105 13.66 2.32 11.36
N VAL A 106 12.46 2.80 11.06
CA VAL A 106 12.27 4.10 10.39
C VAL A 106 12.71 5.24 11.31
N GLU A 107 12.47 5.15 12.62
CA GLU A 107 12.96 6.13 13.60
C GLU A 107 14.49 6.25 13.56
N VAL A 108 15.21 5.14 13.50
CA VAL A 108 16.69 5.15 13.41
C VAL A 108 17.16 5.73 12.07
N LEU A 109 16.58 5.33 10.95
CA LEU A 109 16.98 5.80 9.63
C LEU A 109 16.66 7.29 9.42
N VAL A 110 15.55 7.75 9.96
CA VAL A 110 15.02 9.09 9.73
C VAL A 110 15.44 10.08 10.79
N ALA A 111 15.64 9.67 12.03
CA ALA A 111 16.24 10.54 13.07
C ALA A 111 17.60 11.09 12.63
N ARG A 112 18.27 10.41 11.72
CA ARG A 112 19.53 10.83 11.10
C ARG A 112 19.35 11.99 10.10
N PHE A 113 18.20 12.08 9.43
CA PHE A 113 17.93 13.06 8.38
C PHE A 113 16.88 14.09 8.77
N ILE A 114 16.01 13.75 9.71
CA ILE A 114 14.88 14.55 10.15
C ILE A 114 14.95 14.66 11.67
N ARG A 115 15.08 15.88 12.15
CA ARG A 115 15.46 16.24 13.52
C ARG A 115 14.59 15.68 14.65
N THR A 116 13.33 15.24 14.38
CA THR A 116 12.42 14.75 15.41
C THR A 116 11.48 13.69 14.85
N ARG A 117 10.99 12.80 15.73
CA ARG A 117 9.95 11.79 15.43
C ARG A 117 8.69 12.42 14.85
N ASP A 118 8.22 13.51 15.45
CA ASP A 118 6.98 14.16 15.01
C ASP A 118 7.11 14.78 13.63
N HIS A 119 8.27 15.31 13.29
CA HIS A 119 8.54 15.79 11.94
C HIS A 119 8.51 14.64 10.93
N THR A 120 9.07 13.49 11.27
CA THR A 120 9.03 12.27 10.44
C THR A 120 7.61 11.81 10.20
N ILE A 121 6.81 11.70 11.25
CA ILE A 121 5.41 11.27 11.14
C ILE A 121 4.62 12.27 10.30
N ARG A 122 4.80 13.58 10.50
CA ARG A 122 4.17 14.61 9.67
C ARG A 122 4.57 14.51 8.20
N LEU A 123 5.85 14.26 7.93
CA LEU A 123 6.33 14.07 6.55
C LEU A 123 5.72 12.83 5.91
N LEU A 124 5.70 11.69 6.60
CA LEU A 124 5.05 10.46 6.13
C LEU A 124 3.58 10.68 5.81
N LYS A 125 2.84 11.32 6.72
CA LYS A 125 1.43 11.67 6.51
C LYS A 125 1.25 12.56 5.28
N ASN A 126 2.08 13.59 5.12
CA ASN A 126 2.01 14.49 3.97
C ASN A 126 2.32 13.76 2.66
N ILE A 127 3.32 12.86 2.63
CA ILE A 127 3.60 12.03 1.46
C ILE A 127 2.41 11.12 1.17
N ALA A 128 1.89 10.43 2.18
CA ALA A 128 0.78 9.50 2.04
C ALA A 128 -0.48 10.18 1.47
N VAL A 129 -0.90 11.30 2.04
CA VAL A 129 -2.07 12.06 1.59
C VAL A 129 -1.92 12.56 0.14
N ARG A 130 -0.70 12.95 -0.28
CA ARG A 130 -0.47 13.44 -1.65
C ARG A 130 -0.36 12.32 -2.68
N PHE A 131 0.17 11.16 -2.29
CA PHE A 131 0.33 10.04 -3.22
C PHE A 131 -0.95 9.21 -3.36
N LEU A 132 -1.75 9.11 -2.30
CA LEU A 132 -2.93 8.24 -2.29
C LEU A 132 -3.90 8.48 -3.45
N PRO A 133 -4.33 9.71 -3.79
CA PRO A 133 -5.31 9.91 -4.85
C PRO A 133 -4.83 9.35 -6.20
N VAL A 134 -3.57 9.58 -6.52
CA VAL A 134 -2.97 9.14 -7.81
C VAL A 134 -2.81 7.61 -7.83
N LEU A 135 -2.33 7.03 -6.72
CA LEU A 135 -2.12 5.59 -6.62
C LEU A 135 -3.45 4.84 -6.54
N LYS A 136 -4.47 5.39 -5.86
CA LYS A 136 -5.78 4.75 -5.73
C LYS A 136 -6.48 4.65 -7.08
N VAL A 137 -6.51 5.72 -7.85
CA VAL A 137 -7.08 5.73 -9.22
C VAL A 137 -6.38 4.72 -10.13
N GLY A 138 -5.05 4.59 -10.02
CA GLY A 138 -4.28 3.68 -10.84
C GLY A 138 -4.37 2.20 -10.45
N MET A 139 -4.63 1.90 -9.18
CA MET A 139 -4.41 0.56 -8.64
C MET A 139 -5.61 -0.07 -7.95
N VAL A 140 -6.55 0.70 -7.40
CA VAL A 140 -7.77 0.19 -6.77
C VAL A 140 -8.91 0.38 -7.76
N ARG A 141 -9.15 -0.66 -8.57
CA ARG A 141 -10.07 -0.57 -9.71
C ARG A 141 -10.95 -1.81 -9.79
N PHE A 142 -12.18 -1.61 -10.19
CA PHE A 142 -13.09 -2.69 -10.54
C PHE A 142 -12.82 -3.19 -11.97
N PHE A 143 -12.85 -4.51 -12.12
CA PHE A 143 -12.79 -5.20 -13.40
C PHE A 143 -14.02 -6.10 -13.47
N ASP A 144 -14.98 -5.81 -14.37
CA ASP A 144 -16.19 -6.62 -14.56
C ASP A 144 -15.86 -7.94 -15.25
N GLU A 145 -15.14 -8.80 -14.55
CA GLU A 145 -14.75 -10.11 -15.02
C GLU A 145 -15.39 -11.20 -14.18
N ARG A 146 -16.28 -11.94 -14.81
CA ARG A 146 -17.06 -13.01 -14.17
C ARG A 146 -16.31 -14.33 -14.24
N VAL A 147 -16.56 -15.19 -13.29
CA VAL A 147 -15.95 -16.53 -13.23
C VAL A 147 -17.01 -17.60 -13.51
N PRO A 148 -16.66 -18.66 -14.27
CA PRO A 148 -17.64 -19.68 -14.66
C PRO A 148 -18.20 -20.48 -13.48
N ASP A 149 -17.42 -20.68 -12.44
CA ASP A 149 -17.78 -21.46 -11.25
C ASP A 149 -18.75 -20.72 -10.29
N VAL A 150 -18.89 -19.40 -10.46
CA VAL A 150 -19.90 -18.58 -9.75
C VAL A 150 -20.52 -17.60 -10.74
N PRO A 151 -21.48 -18.04 -11.55
CA PRO A 151 -22.07 -17.22 -12.62
C PRO A 151 -22.64 -15.90 -12.12
N GLY A 152 -22.38 -14.82 -12.86
CA GLY A 152 -22.88 -13.48 -12.54
C GLY A 152 -22.10 -12.76 -11.43
N CYS A 153 -21.13 -13.40 -10.77
CA CYS A 153 -20.38 -12.80 -9.70
C CYS A 153 -19.07 -12.18 -10.20
N SER A 154 -18.79 -10.94 -9.77
CA SER A 154 -17.58 -10.20 -10.12
C SER A 154 -16.73 -9.79 -8.92
N MET A 155 -17.30 -9.77 -7.72
CA MET A 155 -16.61 -9.35 -6.51
C MET A 155 -16.78 -10.30 -5.32
N ILE A 156 -15.89 -10.17 -4.36
CA ILE A 156 -15.93 -10.83 -3.04
C ILE A 156 -15.72 -9.77 -1.99
N ILE A 157 -16.49 -9.82 -0.90
CA ILE A 157 -16.38 -8.87 0.21
C ILE A 157 -16.08 -9.57 1.53
N ASP A 158 -15.26 -8.94 2.36
CA ASP A 158 -15.10 -9.32 3.76
C ASP A 158 -14.56 -8.14 4.58
N CYS A 159 -14.84 -8.19 5.89
CA CYS A 159 -14.28 -7.29 6.89
C CYS A 159 -13.05 -7.88 7.56
N THR A 160 -12.07 -7.03 7.84
CA THR A 160 -10.92 -7.41 8.65
C THR A 160 -10.69 -6.41 9.78
N SER A 161 -10.21 -6.92 10.91
CA SER A 161 -9.97 -6.13 12.12
C SER A 161 -8.47 -5.91 12.34
N TRP A 162 -8.11 -4.70 12.73
CA TRP A 162 -6.73 -4.26 12.94
C TRP A 162 -6.57 -3.70 14.34
N GLN A 163 -5.70 -4.32 15.12
CA GLN A 163 -5.50 -3.93 16.51
C GLN A 163 -4.98 -2.47 16.61
N VAL A 164 -5.63 -1.69 17.46
CA VAL A 164 -5.21 -0.32 17.79
C VAL A 164 -4.83 -0.21 19.27
N LYS A 165 -4.10 0.85 19.63
CA LYS A 165 -3.84 1.14 21.04
C LYS A 165 -5.16 1.56 21.68
N LYS A 166 -5.53 0.97 22.83
CA LYS A 166 -6.63 1.45 23.66
C LYS A 166 -6.41 2.93 23.92
N GLN A 167 -7.36 3.76 23.53
CA GLN A 167 -7.30 5.17 23.85
C GLN A 167 -7.53 5.35 25.35
N ALA A 168 -6.74 6.23 25.96
CA ALA A 168 -6.88 6.55 27.40
C ALA A 168 -8.04 7.51 27.67
N LEU A 169 -8.85 7.79 26.64
CA LEU A 169 -10.04 8.63 26.69
C LEU A 169 -11.22 7.92 27.30
N HIS A 170 -12.33 8.60 27.49
CA HIS A 170 -13.52 8.12 28.19
C HIS A 170 -13.87 6.66 27.89
N PHE A 171 -14.45 5.97 28.87
CA PHE A 171 -14.82 4.55 28.81
C PHE A 171 -15.67 4.22 27.57
N ASP A 172 -16.59 5.09 27.20
CA ASP A 172 -17.52 4.92 26.08
C ASP A 172 -16.79 4.91 24.72
N ASP A 173 -15.81 5.80 24.52
CA ASP A 173 -14.99 5.83 23.29
C ASP A 173 -14.13 4.57 23.18
N ALA A 174 -13.58 4.10 24.30
CA ALA A 174 -12.82 2.86 24.33
C ALA A 174 -13.71 1.64 24.03
N PHE A 175 -14.94 1.61 24.56
CA PHE A 175 -15.88 0.52 24.36
C PHE A 175 -16.32 0.38 22.91
N ALA A 176 -16.51 1.49 22.18
CA ALA A 176 -16.84 1.47 20.76
C ALA A 176 -15.79 0.73 19.91
N HIS A 177 -14.52 0.81 20.30
CA HIS A 177 -13.43 0.12 19.58
C HIS A 177 -13.25 -1.35 19.97
N PHE A 178 -13.95 -1.82 21.01
CA PHE A 178 -13.83 -3.21 21.46
C PHE A 178 -14.64 -4.15 20.56
N SER A 179 -13.97 -5.10 19.93
CA SER A 179 -14.61 -6.17 19.17
C SER A 179 -14.86 -7.37 20.10
N GLY A 180 -16.11 -7.66 20.41
CA GLY A 180 -16.50 -8.86 21.17
C GLY A 180 -16.12 -10.15 20.46
N LYS A 181 -16.18 -10.19 19.12
CA LYS A 181 -15.78 -11.34 18.29
C LYS A 181 -14.29 -11.71 18.44
N HIS A 182 -13.43 -10.70 18.59
CA HIS A 182 -11.97 -10.89 18.62
C HIS A 182 -11.35 -10.64 20.00
N GLY A 183 -12.12 -10.14 20.98
CA GLY A 183 -11.62 -9.82 22.32
C GLY A 183 -10.55 -8.72 22.36
N LEU A 184 -10.55 -7.78 21.41
CA LEU A 184 -9.52 -6.76 21.29
C LEU A 184 -10.06 -5.40 20.81
N TYR A 185 -9.30 -4.34 21.11
CA TYR A 185 -9.57 -3.01 20.59
C TYR A 185 -9.05 -2.92 19.17
N CYS A 186 -9.93 -2.63 18.21
CA CYS A 186 -9.57 -2.61 16.80
C CYS A 186 -10.34 -1.56 16.00
N LEU A 187 -9.77 -1.24 14.84
CA LEU A 187 -10.46 -0.65 13.70
C LEU A 187 -10.82 -1.76 12.73
N LYS A 188 -12.00 -1.68 12.15
CA LYS A 188 -12.51 -2.59 11.12
C LYS A 188 -12.46 -1.90 9.77
N LYS A 189 -12.03 -2.63 8.76
CA LYS A 189 -12.06 -2.21 7.35
C LYS A 189 -12.72 -3.28 6.52
N GLU A 190 -13.52 -2.87 5.57
CA GLU A 190 -14.09 -3.73 4.56
C GLU A 190 -13.38 -3.55 3.23
N VAL A 191 -13.14 -4.65 2.54
CA VAL A 191 -12.50 -4.66 1.23
C VAL A 191 -13.31 -5.54 0.28
N CYS A 192 -13.71 -4.98 -0.87
CA CYS A 192 -14.25 -5.74 -1.97
C CYS A 192 -13.12 -6.06 -2.94
N LEU A 193 -12.93 -7.34 -3.25
CA LEU A 193 -11.95 -7.82 -4.21
C LEU A 193 -12.62 -8.19 -5.54
N ASN A 194 -11.95 -7.89 -6.62
CA ASN A 194 -12.25 -8.52 -7.92
C ASN A 194 -12.10 -10.04 -7.80
N ILE A 195 -13.11 -10.79 -8.19
CA ILE A 195 -13.20 -12.24 -7.93
C ILE A 195 -12.15 -13.05 -8.68
N ARG A 196 -11.63 -12.56 -9.80
CA ARG A 196 -10.64 -13.24 -10.64
C ARG A 196 -9.23 -12.76 -10.37
N SER A 197 -8.98 -11.45 -10.42
CA SER A 197 -7.64 -10.93 -10.19
C SER A 197 -7.20 -11.05 -8.72
N GLY A 198 -8.14 -11.07 -7.76
CA GLY A 198 -7.85 -11.02 -6.34
C GLY A 198 -7.35 -9.65 -5.87
N THR A 199 -7.53 -8.59 -6.67
CA THR A 199 -7.13 -7.22 -6.31
C THR A 199 -8.27 -6.45 -5.65
N ALA A 200 -7.98 -5.56 -4.72
CA ALA A 200 -8.97 -4.67 -4.12
C ALA A 200 -9.56 -3.71 -5.15
N ALA A 201 -10.88 -3.67 -5.24
CA ALA A 201 -11.67 -2.79 -6.09
C ALA A 201 -12.30 -1.65 -5.28
N ILE A 202 -12.80 -1.94 -4.07
CA ILE A 202 -13.37 -0.96 -3.14
C ILE A 202 -12.75 -1.18 -1.77
N VAL A 203 -12.46 -0.10 -1.06
CA VAL A 203 -11.93 -0.11 0.31
C VAL A 203 -12.74 0.89 1.12
N SER A 204 -13.47 0.41 2.13
CA SER A 204 -14.30 1.25 2.98
C SER A 204 -13.48 2.23 3.84
N LYS A 205 -14.14 3.18 4.49
CA LYS A 205 -13.57 3.88 5.63
C LYS A 205 -13.34 2.91 6.79
N SER A 206 -12.54 3.30 7.77
CA SER A 206 -12.40 2.52 9.01
C SER A 206 -13.60 2.75 9.93
N PHE A 207 -13.97 1.70 10.65
CA PHE A 207 -15.03 1.68 11.64
C PHE A 207 -14.51 1.17 12.98
N PRO A 208 -15.09 1.59 14.10
CA PRO A 208 -14.81 1.01 15.40
C PRO A 208 -15.11 -0.51 15.42
N GLY A 209 -14.36 -1.27 16.22
CA GLY A 209 -14.45 -2.73 16.27
C GLY A 209 -15.81 -3.32 16.65
N SER A 210 -16.67 -2.55 17.34
CA SER A 210 -18.03 -2.97 17.71
C SER A 210 -19.02 -2.93 16.55
N VAL A 211 -18.74 -2.17 15.49
CA VAL A 211 -19.62 -2.05 14.32
C VAL A 211 -19.71 -3.40 13.58
N THR A 212 -20.91 -3.83 13.25
CA THR A 212 -21.14 -5.09 12.52
C THR A 212 -20.76 -4.97 11.04
N ASP A 213 -20.46 -6.10 10.38
CA ASP A 213 -20.09 -6.14 8.97
C ASP A 213 -21.21 -5.58 8.07
N ILE A 214 -22.48 -5.88 8.42
CA ILE A 214 -23.66 -5.31 7.74
C ILE A 214 -23.70 -3.78 7.86
N GLN A 215 -23.40 -3.21 9.03
CA GLN A 215 -23.41 -1.77 9.21
C GLN A 215 -22.28 -1.08 8.42
N VAL A 216 -21.14 -1.75 8.30
CA VAL A 216 -20.05 -1.26 7.45
C VAL A 216 -20.52 -1.19 6.00
N LEU A 217 -21.05 -2.28 5.46
CA LEU A 217 -21.52 -2.33 4.05
C LEU A 217 -22.64 -1.32 3.79
N ARG A 218 -23.61 -1.17 4.68
CA ARG A 218 -24.69 -0.17 4.57
C ARG A 218 -24.18 1.25 4.40
N SER A 219 -23.06 1.58 5.05
CA SER A 219 -22.51 2.94 5.01
C SER A 219 -21.99 3.37 3.64
N HIS A 220 -21.76 2.43 2.72
CA HIS A 220 -21.28 2.68 1.36
C HIS A 220 -21.95 1.78 0.31
N ALA A 221 -23.16 1.32 0.61
CA ALA A 221 -23.95 0.44 -0.28
C ALA A 221 -24.21 1.10 -1.66
N GLU A 222 -24.42 2.41 -1.71
CA GLU A 222 -24.59 3.15 -2.96
C GLU A 222 -23.36 3.06 -3.87
N GLU A 223 -22.15 3.23 -3.30
CA GLU A 223 -20.89 3.08 -4.04
C GLU A 223 -20.73 1.65 -4.56
N VAL A 224 -21.02 0.66 -3.72
CA VAL A 224 -20.94 -0.76 -4.08
C VAL A 224 -21.92 -1.09 -5.20
N ASN A 225 -23.18 -0.68 -5.10
CA ASN A 225 -24.19 -0.91 -6.12
C ASN A 225 -23.83 -0.25 -7.45
N ALA A 226 -23.32 0.98 -7.41
CA ALA A 226 -22.89 1.70 -8.62
C ALA A 226 -21.71 0.99 -9.33
N VAL A 227 -20.79 0.40 -8.58
CA VAL A 227 -19.64 -0.34 -9.14
C VAL A 227 -20.07 -1.70 -9.67
N LEU A 228 -21.00 -2.40 -8.99
CA LEU A 228 -21.48 -3.71 -9.40
C LEU A 228 -22.26 -3.67 -10.72
N ASP A 229 -22.99 -2.62 -10.97
CA ASP A 229 -23.77 -2.40 -12.22
C ASP A 229 -24.48 -3.69 -12.73
N GLY A 230 -25.25 -4.31 -11.86
CA GLY A 230 -26.00 -5.55 -12.14
C GLY A 230 -25.19 -6.86 -12.02
N SER A 231 -23.89 -6.82 -11.71
CA SER A 231 -23.14 -8.01 -11.30
C SER A 231 -23.38 -8.34 -9.82
N SER A 232 -22.97 -9.53 -9.39
CA SER A 232 -23.18 -9.99 -8.03
C SER A 232 -21.86 -9.98 -7.23
N MET A 233 -21.98 -9.97 -5.90
CA MET A 233 -20.87 -10.00 -4.97
C MET A 233 -21.05 -11.13 -3.95
N LEU A 234 -19.98 -11.91 -3.71
CA LEU A 234 -19.97 -12.95 -2.68
C LEU A 234 -19.63 -12.37 -1.31
N ALA A 235 -20.40 -12.77 -0.31
CA ALA A 235 -20.16 -12.40 1.09
C ALA A 235 -20.27 -13.62 2.02
N ASP A 236 -19.77 -13.49 3.25
CA ASP A 236 -19.96 -14.52 4.27
C ASP A 236 -21.33 -14.40 4.97
N LEU A 237 -21.61 -15.33 5.88
CA LEU A 237 -22.85 -15.34 6.66
C LEU A 237 -23.02 -14.09 7.57
N GLY A 238 -21.96 -13.38 7.87
CA GLY A 238 -21.99 -12.12 8.62
C GLY A 238 -22.76 -11.00 7.91
N TYR A 239 -22.99 -11.13 6.60
CA TYR A 239 -23.74 -10.17 5.78
C TYR A 239 -25.20 -10.58 5.54
N ARG A 240 -25.70 -11.62 6.22
CA ARG A 240 -27.09 -12.04 6.09
C ARG A 240 -28.05 -10.91 6.51
N GLY A 241 -28.99 -10.56 5.65
CA GLY A 241 -29.97 -9.49 5.90
C GLY A 241 -29.60 -8.13 5.29
N VAL A 242 -28.53 -8.04 4.48
CA VAL A 242 -28.14 -6.82 3.76
C VAL A 242 -28.73 -6.73 2.34
N GLN A 243 -29.49 -7.76 1.90
CA GLN A 243 -30.02 -7.84 0.54
C GLN A 243 -30.98 -6.69 0.17
N ALA A 244 -31.58 -6.03 1.17
CA ALA A 244 -32.39 -4.83 0.93
C ALA A 244 -31.53 -3.63 0.51
N ASP A 245 -30.30 -3.56 0.97
CA ASP A 245 -29.35 -2.46 0.72
C ASP A 245 -28.48 -2.75 -0.52
N VAL A 246 -28.08 -4.03 -0.70
CA VAL A 246 -27.30 -4.52 -1.85
C VAL A 246 -27.99 -5.76 -2.42
N PRO A 247 -28.94 -5.58 -3.37
CA PRO A 247 -29.78 -6.68 -3.89
C PRO A 247 -29.00 -7.80 -4.56
N THR A 248 -27.85 -7.48 -5.14
CA THR A 248 -27.02 -8.45 -5.90
C THR A 248 -26.01 -9.20 -5.02
N ILE A 249 -26.08 -9.05 -3.68
CA ILE A 249 -25.20 -9.78 -2.77
C ILE A 249 -25.62 -11.24 -2.64
N ILE A 250 -24.67 -12.14 -2.79
CA ILE A 250 -24.82 -13.58 -2.61
C ILE A 250 -24.15 -13.94 -1.30
N VAL A 251 -24.94 -14.21 -0.27
CA VAL A 251 -24.42 -14.72 1.01
C VAL A 251 -24.11 -16.20 0.85
N CYS A 252 -22.81 -16.53 0.98
CA CYS A 252 -22.33 -17.90 0.76
C CYS A 252 -22.93 -18.87 1.75
N ASP A 253 -23.66 -19.88 1.26
CA ASP A 253 -24.03 -21.03 2.04
C ASP A 253 -22.83 -21.97 2.25
N ARG A 254 -22.84 -22.71 3.34
CA ARG A 254 -21.80 -23.70 3.65
C ARG A 254 -21.79 -24.86 2.64
N GLU A 255 -22.88 -25.08 1.93
CA GLU A 255 -23.07 -26.21 1.01
C GLU A 255 -22.53 -25.90 -0.41
N HIS A 256 -22.45 -24.65 -0.83
CA HIS A 256 -21.97 -24.29 -2.16
C HIS A 256 -20.44 -24.18 -2.21
N ILE A 257 -19.76 -25.26 -2.56
CA ILE A 257 -18.29 -25.40 -2.60
C ILE A 257 -17.59 -24.32 -3.45
N PRO A 258 -18.03 -23.99 -4.69
CA PRO A 258 -17.36 -22.97 -5.50
C PRO A 258 -17.33 -21.60 -4.84
N SER A 259 -18.43 -21.16 -4.23
CA SER A 259 -18.51 -19.87 -3.53
C SER A 259 -17.54 -19.83 -2.32
N ARG A 260 -17.45 -20.94 -1.56
CA ARG A 260 -16.50 -21.06 -0.44
C ARG A 260 -15.05 -20.95 -0.92
N THR A 261 -14.72 -21.67 -2.01
CA THR A 261 -13.37 -21.66 -2.58
C THR A 261 -12.96 -20.28 -3.06
N ARG A 262 -13.89 -19.53 -3.66
CA ARG A 262 -13.64 -18.16 -4.10
C ARG A 262 -13.51 -17.20 -2.92
N ARG A 263 -14.31 -17.35 -1.88
CA ARG A 263 -14.25 -16.51 -0.69
C ARG A 263 -12.90 -16.56 0.05
N VAL A 264 -12.19 -17.67 -0.02
CA VAL A 264 -10.82 -17.79 0.55
C VAL A 264 -9.86 -16.74 -0.03
N LEU A 265 -10.10 -16.21 -1.23
CA LEU A 265 -9.25 -15.18 -1.83
C LEU A 265 -9.12 -13.93 -0.95
N VAL A 266 -10.21 -13.51 -0.30
CA VAL A 266 -10.15 -12.31 0.54
C VAL A 266 -9.30 -12.54 1.79
N GLU A 267 -9.34 -13.74 2.36
CA GLU A 267 -8.49 -14.14 3.47
C GLU A 267 -7.01 -14.18 3.04
N CYS A 268 -6.73 -14.74 1.86
CA CYS A 268 -5.40 -14.76 1.25
C CYS A 268 -4.88 -13.33 0.97
N TYR A 269 -5.77 -12.43 0.51
CA TYR A 269 -5.42 -11.03 0.32
C TYR A 269 -5.01 -10.34 1.62
N PHE A 270 -5.80 -10.48 2.67
CA PHE A 270 -5.46 -9.92 3.99
C PHE A 270 -4.19 -10.53 4.57
N GLY A 271 -3.95 -11.82 4.35
CA GLY A 271 -2.69 -12.48 4.68
C GLY A 271 -1.50 -11.86 3.94
N ARG A 272 -1.63 -11.66 2.62
CA ARG A 272 -0.62 -11.02 1.77
C ARG A 272 -0.35 -9.58 2.23
N LEU A 273 -1.38 -8.79 2.51
CA LEU A 273 -1.26 -7.42 2.98
C LEU A 273 -0.49 -7.35 4.31
N LYS A 274 -0.81 -8.20 5.29
CA LYS A 274 -0.10 -8.28 6.58
C LYS A 274 1.34 -8.74 6.44
N MET A 275 1.62 -9.65 5.50
CA MET A 275 2.95 -10.16 5.23
C MET A 275 3.85 -9.09 4.59
N LEU A 276 3.32 -8.31 3.65
CA LEU A 276 4.06 -7.24 2.98
C LEU A 276 4.28 -6.04 3.88
N TRP A 277 3.23 -5.63 4.61
CA TRP A 277 3.21 -4.36 5.34
C TRP A 277 3.17 -4.61 6.85
N SER A 278 4.33 -4.82 7.44
CA SER A 278 4.46 -5.20 8.87
C SER A 278 3.93 -4.13 9.84
N VAL A 279 3.74 -2.90 9.38
CA VAL A 279 3.08 -1.86 10.18
C VAL A 279 1.64 -2.26 10.55
N PHE A 280 0.99 -3.08 9.70
CA PHE A 280 -0.36 -3.62 9.94
C PHE A 280 -0.34 -5.01 10.61
N ALA A 281 0.79 -5.70 10.67
CA ALA A 281 0.93 -6.93 11.43
C ALA A 281 1.02 -6.67 12.94
N ALA A 282 1.26 -5.43 13.34
CA ALA A 282 1.36 -4.99 14.72
C ALA A 282 0.22 -4.03 15.08
N ARG A 283 0.12 -3.66 16.36
CA ARG A 283 -0.82 -2.64 16.83
C ARG A 283 -0.55 -1.29 16.18
N TRP A 284 -1.58 -0.69 15.56
CA TRP A 284 -1.49 0.65 14.97
C TRP A 284 -1.28 1.75 16.03
N LYS A 285 -0.33 2.66 15.79
CA LYS A 285 0.12 3.66 16.78
C LYS A 285 0.04 5.12 16.32
N LEU A 286 -0.30 5.39 15.05
CA LEU A 286 -0.26 6.74 14.48
C LEU A 286 -1.58 7.52 14.58
N GLY A 287 -2.57 6.99 15.33
CA GLY A 287 -3.91 7.55 15.43
C GLY A 287 -4.83 7.11 14.29
N GLU A 288 -6.13 7.12 14.55
CA GLU A 288 -7.16 6.59 13.66
C GLU A 288 -7.29 7.39 12.36
N GLN A 289 -7.23 8.72 12.46
CA GLN A 289 -7.34 9.63 11.31
C GLN A 289 -6.33 9.36 10.18
N THR A 290 -5.23 8.68 10.50
CA THR A 290 -4.20 8.32 9.51
C THR A 290 -4.29 6.88 9.06
N PHE A 291 -5.07 6.05 9.76
CA PHE A 291 -5.20 4.64 9.47
C PHE A 291 -5.72 4.41 8.04
N ASP A 292 -6.79 5.10 7.65
CA ASP A 292 -7.39 4.95 6.32
C ASP A 292 -6.42 5.25 5.20
N VAL A 293 -5.69 6.35 5.29
CA VAL A 293 -4.74 6.76 4.25
C VAL A 293 -3.63 5.71 4.06
N PHE A 294 -3.06 5.21 5.16
CA PHE A 294 -1.99 4.22 5.08
C PHE A 294 -2.52 2.84 4.69
N PHE A 295 -3.73 2.47 5.10
CA PHE A 295 -4.35 1.21 4.73
C PHE A 295 -4.70 1.18 3.23
N ASP A 296 -5.30 2.24 2.70
CA ASP A 296 -5.62 2.37 1.29
C ASP A 296 -4.34 2.32 0.43
N LEU A 297 -3.25 2.98 0.86
CA LEU A 297 -1.94 2.85 0.21
C LEU A 297 -1.41 1.41 0.25
N ALA A 298 -1.54 0.73 1.38
CA ALA A 298 -1.15 -0.67 1.48
C ALA A 298 -1.98 -1.55 0.52
N CYS A 299 -3.27 -1.28 0.33
CA CYS A 299 -4.09 -1.95 -0.68
C CYS A 299 -3.58 -1.67 -2.09
N CYS A 300 -3.28 -0.40 -2.44
CA CYS A 300 -2.68 -0.07 -3.73
C CYS A 300 -1.42 -0.89 -4.00
N PHE A 301 -0.50 -0.93 -3.04
CA PHE A 301 0.76 -1.65 -3.19
C PHE A 301 0.59 -3.17 -3.17
N THR A 302 -0.37 -3.69 -2.42
CA THR A 302 -0.71 -5.13 -2.43
C THR A 302 -1.29 -5.53 -3.79
N ASN A 303 -2.13 -4.70 -4.40
CA ASN A 303 -2.73 -4.99 -5.71
C ASN A 303 -1.67 -5.23 -6.79
N ALA A 304 -0.63 -4.40 -6.88
CA ALA A 304 0.43 -4.65 -7.86
C ALA A 304 1.25 -5.90 -7.56
N ASP A 305 1.46 -6.23 -6.29
CA ASP A 305 2.09 -7.49 -5.92
C ASP A 305 1.22 -8.69 -6.32
N VAL A 306 -0.09 -8.64 -6.05
CA VAL A 306 -1.05 -9.69 -6.44
C VAL A 306 -1.12 -9.85 -7.95
N LEU A 307 -1.07 -8.80 -8.74
CA LEU A 307 -1.05 -8.89 -10.20
C LEU A 307 0.22 -9.60 -10.73
N ARG A 308 1.34 -9.52 -10.03
CA ARG A 308 2.59 -10.21 -10.41
C ARG A 308 2.74 -11.59 -9.81
N ARG A 309 2.27 -11.75 -8.59
CA ARG A 309 2.29 -12.99 -7.81
C ARG A 309 0.88 -13.32 -7.37
N PRO A 310 0.05 -13.89 -8.26
CA PRO A 310 -1.36 -14.13 -8.02
C PRO A 310 -1.63 -14.88 -6.72
N LEU A 311 -2.78 -14.63 -6.12
CA LEU A 311 -3.23 -15.39 -4.96
C LEU A 311 -3.55 -16.84 -5.31
N ARG A 312 -3.85 -17.10 -6.59
CA ARG A 312 -4.06 -18.43 -7.18
C ARG A 312 -3.30 -18.52 -8.49
N GLU A 313 -2.54 -19.59 -8.68
CA GLU A 313 -1.76 -19.78 -9.91
C GLU A 313 -2.63 -19.84 -11.17
N ALA A 314 -3.84 -20.37 -11.04
CA ALA A 314 -4.81 -20.43 -12.16
C ALA A 314 -5.22 -19.04 -12.70
N ASP A 315 -5.05 -17.97 -11.92
CA ASP A 315 -5.42 -16.61 -12.32
C ASP A 315 -4.23 -15.84 -12.95
N LYS A 316 -3.07 -16.46 -13.09
CA LYS A 316 -1.83 -15.81 -13.56
C LYS A 316 -1.96 -15.17 -14.94
N THR A 317 -2.44 -15.90 -15.93
CA THR A 317 -2.61 -15.40 -17.31
C THR A 317 -3.56 -14.20 -17.35
N PHE A 318 -4.64 -14.25 -16.55
CA PHE A 318 -5.57 -13.15 -16.43
C PHE A 318 -4.89 -11.91 -15.78
N ASN A 319 -4.19 -12.09 -14.68
CA ASN A 319 -3.48 -11.01 -13.99
C ASN A 319 -2.38 -10.40 -14.86
N ASP A 320 -1.71 -11.20 -15.71
CA ASP A 320 -0.76 -10.69 -16.70
C ASP A 320 -1.46 -9.77 -17.72
N GLY A 321 -2.66 -10.12 -18.18
CA GLY A 321 -3.49 -9.28 -19.05
C GLY A 321 -3.86 -7.95 -18.39
N VAL A 322 -4.37 -7.98 -17.16
CA VAL A 322 -4.68 -6.78 -16.37
C VAL A 322 -3.45 -5.89 -16.17
N ARG A 323 -2.31 -6.50 -15.84
CA ARG A 323 -1.04 -5.77 -15.69
C ARG A 323 -0.62 -5.08 -16.98
N ASN A 324 -0.71 -5.76 -18.11
CA ASN A 324 -0.36 -5.19 -19.41
C ASN A 324 -1.27 -4.00 -19.77
N LEU A 325 -2.56 -4.08 -19.46
CA LEU A 325 -3.51 -2.98 -19.64
C LEU A 325 -3.10 -1.76 -18.79
N ILE A 326 -2.85 -1.96 -17.49
CA ILE A 326 -2.40 -0.88 -16.58
C ILE A 326 -1.06 -0.30 -17.06
N GLN A 327 -0.15 -1.12 -17.58
CA GLN A 327 1.13 -0.67 -18.09
C GLN A 327 0.98 0.19 -19.35
N ALA A 328 0.12 -0.21 -20.30
CA ALA A 328 -0.14 0.55 -21.52
C ALA A 328 -0.75 1.94 -21.21
N GLU A 329 -1.74 2.00 -20.30
CA GLU A 329 -2.32 3.27 -19.83
C GLU A 329 -1.25 4.19 -19.22
N ARG A 330 -0.34 3.61 -18.45
CA ARG A 330 0.75 4.33 -17.79
C ARG A 330 1.80 4.86 -18.77
N GLU A 331 2.18 4.07 -19.77
CA GLU A 331 3.11 4.49 -20.81
C GLU A 331 2.56 5.69 -21.58
N ALA A 332 1.26 5.71 -21.86
CA ALA A 332 0.61 6.86 -22.48
C ALA A 332 0.71 8.13 -21.61
N VAL A 333 0.46 8.01 -20.30
CA VAL A 333 0.61 9.13 -19.36
C VAL A 333 2.06 9.62 -19.28
N LEU A 334 3.03 8.70 -19.22
CA LEU A 334 4.46 9.05 -19.19
C LEU A 334 4.92 9.74 -20.47
N GLN A 335 4.42 9.32 -21.61
CA GLN A 335 4.73 9.94 -22.90
C GLN A 335 4.20 11.37 -22.96
N ASP A 336 2.94 11.58 -22.55
CA ASP A 336 2.36 12.92 -22.47
C ASP A 336 3.14 13.83 -21.50
N TYR A 337 3.56 13.30 -20.35
CA TYR A 337 4.44 14.03 -19.43
C TYR A 337 5.77 14.43 -20.05
N ARG A 338 6.42 13.51 -20.77
CA ARG A 338 7.70 13.80 -21.46
C ARG A 338 7.54 14.91 -22.48
N VAL A 339 6.46 14.90 -23.25
CA VAL A 339 6.14 15.93 -24.25
C VAL A 339 5.92 17.27 -23.56
N ARG A 340 5.06 17.34 -22.53
CA ARG A 340 4.81 18.57 -21.78
C ARG A 340 6.07 19.13 -21.11
N SER A 341 6.88 18.25 -20.54
CA SER A 341 8.16 18.64 -19.90
C SER A 341 9.18 19.15 -20.90
N ALA A 342 9.23 18.60 -22.13
CA ALA A 342 10.09 19.08 -23.20
C ALA A 342 9.63 20.46 -23.69
N GLN A 343 8.34 20.65 -23.93
CA GLN A 343 7.75 21.93 -24.32
C GLN A 343 7.98 23.02 -23.25
N TYR A 344 7.81 22.69 -21.96
CA TYR A 344 8.11 23.63 -20.88
C TYR A 344 9.58 24.02 -20.85
N ARG A 345 10.51 23.07 -21.02
CA ARG A 345 11.95 23.37 -21.06
C ARG A 345 12.30 24.24 -22.26
N GLN A 346 11.69 23.98 -23.40
CA GLN A 346 11.91 24.75 -24.62
C GLN A 346 11.43 26.21 -24.46
N ARG A 347 10.19 26.41 -23.96
CA ARG A 347 9.65 27.74 -23.63
C ARG A 347 10.57 28.49 -22.67
N ARG A 348 11.00 27.82 -21.61
CA ARG A 348 11.89 28.42 -20.60
C ARG A 348 13.23 28.82 -21.16
N ARG A 349 13.79 28.03 -22.11
CA ARG A 349 15.04 28.38 -22.82
C ARG A 349 14.83 29.62 -23.70
N THR A 350 13.75 29.67 -24.45
CA THR A 350 13.41 30.84 -25.29
C THR A 350 13.23 32.10 -24.45
N GLU A 351 12.49 32.02 -23.31
CA GLU A 351 12.33 33.13 -22.39
C GLU A 351 13.65 33.64 -21.78
N LEU A 352 14.62 32.76 -21.62
CA LEU A 352 15.97 33.10 -21.12
C LEU A 352 16.98 33.47 -22.20
N GLY A 353 16.54 33.59 -23.47
CA GLY A 353 17.39 34.00 -24.60
C GLY A 353 18.34 32.94 -25.14
N PHE A 354 18.13 31.65 -24.79
CA PHE A 354 18.92 30.54 -25.36
C PHE A 354 18.33 30.09 -26.69
N ALA A 355 19.18 29.88 -27.68
CA ALA A 355 18.78 29.39 -29.00
C ALA A 355 18.06 28.02 -28.89
N PRO A 356 17.04 27.73 -29.73
CA PRO A 356 16.48 26.39 -29.84
C PRO A 356 17.58 25.42 -30.34
N ASN A 357 17.55 24.20 -29.76
CA ASN A 357 18.42 23.12 -30.28
C ASN A 357 17.88 22.59 -31.58
#